data_14ace8f96859e3448307d0419f7f96c3
#
_entry.id   14ace8f96859e3448307d0419f7f96c3
#
_cell.length_a   1.000
_cell.length_b   1.000
_cell.length_c   1.000
_cell.angle_alpha   90.00
_cell.angle_beta   90.00
_cell.angle_gamma   90.00
#
_symmetry.space_group_name_H-M   'P 1'
#
loop_
_entity.id
_entity.type
_entity.pdbx_description
1 polymer ?
#
loop_
_entity_poly.entity_id
_entity_poly.type
_entity_poly.pdbx_seq_one_letter_code
_entity_poly.pdbx_strand_id
1 'polypeptide(L)'
;MATKYGKTWWGEQWLGALKNIDYSNRLSRGASYARNGMVQEIKFLGNIISAKVKGSRRMPYSETIKLPEFSSKDIDKLIKLILEQPVVLSKLFNRQLDESLAKMAEEAGMPLFPKQWKDLKMNCSCPDWAVPCKHLAAIIYKTSMEFDNKPFVVFSLHGVDLMAELEKRGITAADSTEMMEVENTSAVYATMEQMQLRKVPEMMPDYTLLSDLTLPLSSLLPSSPAFCHNGDFQQAYQKELLYISKVATKVLQDKQKLLEGTGGKALNKRDVVSVDDIRLPLLQQLLDINIDILRDYDDSIVALRSVLICALQLIAHGCVVPQIYYDLVISKGRGRAKAKEEKEYLIIWQPAMIDEATRSIIGRLGQNKELVSKMITSLVPMLSHESKDELFYDMFFKSECSRFNGIGETNTPGGIRSWLDRYFMQNKHQVTFLIDETEKGFAVNVEADDHPLEDVMTKKAYSSSRMEILRQLAILCDIVDGLDAYINDKGKRSIEFTMQTFPTFLLQVIPAMRLLGVNVIMPKALQTLIRPQISVKLKSKGKDSNGFLSMGDLLDFNWQVAVGNVFLSPEEFDRLLGHASGLLRFKEQYVYVDEAGMSKLQKVLNAP
;
A
#
# COMPACT_ATOMS: atom_id res chain seq x y z
N MET A 1 21.99 -1.18 9.24
CA MET A 1 21.14 -2.10 10.06
C MET A 1 21.35 -3.55 9.64
N ALA A 2 21.16 -4.53 10.52
CA ALA A 2 21.32 -5.93 10.15
C ALA A 2 20.13 -6.39 9.29
N THR A 3 20.38 -7.06 8.17
CA THR A 3 19.34 -7.62 7.30
C THR A 3 18.46 -8.57 8.11
N LYS A 4 17.17 -8.29 8.21
CA LYS A 4 16.19 -9.19 8.84
C LYS A 4 15.76 -10.22 7.79
N TYR A 5 16.00 -11.50 8.06
CA TYR A 5 15.55 -12.63 7.25
C TYR A 5 14.17 -13.10 7.72
N GLY A 6 13.35 -13.62 6.80
CA GLY A 6 12.00 -14.09 7.12
C GLY A 6 11.10 -12.94 7.57
N LYS A 7 10.63 -12.15 6.63
CA LYS A 7 9.79 -10.97 6.91
C LYS A 7 8.33 -11.34 7.03
N THR A 8 7.90 -12.23 6.15
CA THR A 8 6.59 -12.82 6.20
C THR A 8 6.57 -13.90 7.29
N TRP A 9 5.38 -14.20 7.85
CA TRP A 9 5.25 -15.26 8.83
C TRP A 9 5.75 -16.62 8.28
N TRP A 10 5.57 -16.90 6.99
CA TRP A 10 6.04 -18.14 6.36
C TRP A 10 7.56 -18.16 6.17
N GLY A 11 8.19 -17.03 5.84
CA GLY A 11 9.64 -16.90 5.84
C GLY A 11 10.23 -17.08 7.23
N GLU A 12 9.55 -16.60 8.28
CA GLU A 12 9.92 -16.79 9.68
C GLU A 12 9.74 -18.24 10.14
N GLN A 13 8.66 -18.91 9.75
CA GLN A 13 8.44 -20.35 10.02
C GLN A 13 9.54 -21.21 9.39
N TRP A 14 9.97 -20.92 8.17
CA TRP A 14 11.09 -21.59 7.56
C TRP A 14 12.39 -21.47 8.38
N LEU A 15 12.64 -20.29 8.94
CA LEU A 15 13.78 -20.07 9.84
C LEU A 15 13.68 -20.87 11.14
N GLY A 16 12.53 -21.42 11.44
CA GLY A 16 12.33 -22.37 12.53
C GLY A 16 13.28 -23.58 12.46
N ALA A 17 13.71 -23.96 11.23
CA ALA A 17 14.75 -24.97 11.03
C ALA A 17 16.07 -24.68 11.75
N LEU A 18 16.35 -23.40 12.06
CA LEU A 18 17.55 -23.00 12.79
C LEU A 18 17.35 -22.93 14.31
N LYS A 19 16.15 -23.19 14.82
CA LYS A 19 15.89 -23.24 16.27
C LYS A 19 16.65 -24.39 16.92
N ASN A 20 17.08 -24.19 18.16
CA ASN A 20 17.76 -25.19 18.99
C ASN A 20 19.12 -25.67 18.42
N ILE A 21 19.84 -24.77 17.75
CA ILE A 21 21.21 -25.02 17.32
C ILE A 21 22.17 -24.38 18.33
N ASP A 22 22.98 -25.19 19.02
CA ASP A 22 23.93 -24.75 20.05
C ASP A 22 25.16 -23.99 19.53
N TYR A 23 25.24 -23.71 18.25
CA TYR A 23 26.41 -23.13 17.61
C TYR A 23 26.15 -21.69 17.15
N SER A 24 25.95 -20.77 18.10
CA SER A 24 25.65 -19.34 17.85
C SER A 24 26.59 -18.66 16.82
N ASN A 25 27.90 -18.98 16.88
CA ASN A 25 28.89 -18.44 15.95
C ASN A 25 28.70 -18.93 14.49
N ARG A 26 28.09 -20.08 14.28
CA ARG A 26 27.84 -20.60 12.92
C ARG A 26 26.64 -19.95 12.28
N LEU A 27 25.60 -19.68 13.06
CA LEU A 27 24.41 -19.00 12.56
C LEU A 27 24.71 -17.57 12.18
N SER A 28 25.43 -16.81 13.01
CA SER A 28 25.84 -15.43 12.70
C SER A 28 26.74 -15.37 11.45
N ARG A 29 27.66 -16.33 11.30
CA ARG A 29 28.50 -16.46 10.10
C ARG A 29 27.67 -16.86 8.87
N GLY A 30 26.68 -17.77 9.01
CA GLY A 30 25.75 -18.14 7.96
C GLY A 30 24.94 -16.92 7.47
N ALA A 31 24.37 -16.14 8.37
CA ALA A 31 23.67 -14.90 8.05
C ALA A 31 24.59 -13.88 7.33
N SER A 32 25.86 -13.78 7.76
CA SER A 32 26.86 -12.94 7.09
C SER A 32 27.16 -13.46 5.67
N TYR A 33 27.31 -14.76 5.47
CA TYR A 33 27.54 -15.37 4.15
C TYR A 33 26.35 -15.13 3.20
N ALA A 34 25.13 -15.28 3.69
CA ALA A 34 23.92 -14.99 2.92
C ALA A 34 23.86 -13.52 2.48
N ARG A 35 24.26 -12.60 3.37
CA ARG A 35 24.23 -11.14 3.13
C ARG A 35 25.30 -10.69 2.14
N ASN A 36 26.50 -11.28 2.22
CA ASN A 36 27.67 -10.82 1.49
C ASN A 36 27.81 -11.51 0.12
N GLY A 37 26.75 -12.10 -0.44
CA GLY A 37 26.76 -12.71 -1.76
C GLY A 37 27.64 -13.97 -1.87
N MET A 38 27.93 -14.63 -0.73
CA MET A 38 28.72 -15.86 -0.77
C MET A 38 27.93 -17.04 -1.32
N VAL A 39 26.59 -16.99 -1.29
CA VAL A 39 25.71 -17.93 -2.02
C VAL A 39 25.66 -17.47 -3.46
N GLN A 40 26.35 -18.20 -4.35
CA GLN A 40 26.51 -17.84 -5.76
C GLN A 40 25.37 -18.35 -6.64
N GLU A 41 24.83 -19.50 -6.31
CA GLU A 41 23.75 -20.15 -7.04
C GLU A 41 22.85 -20.88 -6.05
N ILE A 42 21.54 -20.74 -6.22
CA ILE A 42 20.54 -21.52 -5.49
C ILE A 42 19.47 -21.99 -6.47
N LYS A 43 19.11 -23.27 -6.41
CA LYS A 43 18.12 -23.90 -7.30
C LYS A 43 17.16 -24.74 -6.48
N PHE A 44 15.90 -24.68 -6.86
CA PHE A 44 14.82 -25.48 -6.31
C PHE A 44 14.41 -26.52 -7.35
N LEU A 45 14.65 -27.80 -7.09
CA LEU A 45 14.40 -28.91 -8.01
C LEU A 45 13.65 -30.02 -7.28
N GLY A 46 12.34 -30.11 -7.50
CA GLY A 46 11.49 -31.00 -6.72
C GLY A 46 11.67 -30.71 -5.22
N ASN A 47 11.89 -31.72 -4.41
CA ASN A 47 12.09 -31.59 -2.96
C ASN A 47 13.52 -31.22 -2.53
N ILE A 48 14.37 -30.79 -3.46
CA ILE A 48 15.78 -30.48 -3.19
C ILE A 48 16.08 -29.03 -3.45
N ILE A 49 16.67 -28.38 -2.46
CA ILE A 49 17.35 -27.09 -2.60
C ILE A 49 18.83 -27.40 -2.82
N SER A 50 19.37 -27.02 -3.97
CA SER A 50 20.78 -27.14 -4.29
C SER A 50 21.43 -25.78 -4.41
N ALA A 51 22.65 -25.63 -3.90
CA ALA A 51 23.33 -24.35 -3.93
C ALA A 51 24.84 -24.49 -4.08
N LYS A 52 25.49 -23.39 -4.50
CA LYS A 52 26.94 -23.22 -4.48
C LYS A 52 27.30 -22.02 -3.61
N VAL A 53 28.12 -22.27 -2.59
CA VAL A 53 28.52 -21.26 -1.62
C VAL A 53 30.03 -21.08 -1.66
N LYS A 54 30.47 -19.83 -1.90
CA LYS A 54 31.89 -19.45 -1.87
C LYS A 54 32.40 -19.54 -0.43
N GLY A 55 33.49 -20.29 -0.24
CA GLY A 55 34.16 -20.41 1.05
C GLY A 55 35.65 -20.07 0.94
N SER A 56 36.48 -20.70 1.76
CA SER A 56 37.93 -20.49 1.78
C SER A 56 38.66 -21.14 0.59
N ARG A 57 38.03 -22.07 -0.12
CA ARG A 57 38.61 -22.72 -1.29
C ARG A 57 38.37 -21.92 -2.56
N ARG A 58 39.21 -22.14 -3.60
CA ARG A 58 39.04 -21.51 -4.92
C ARG A 58 37.72 -21.92 -5.57
N MET A 59 37.33 -23.18 -5.46
CA MET A 59 36.06 -23.71 -5.95
C MET A 59 34.99 -23.58 -4.85
N PRO A 60 33.77 -23.15 -5.19
CA PRO A 60 32.66 -23.08 -4.23
C PRO A 60 32.30 -24.48 -3.73
N TYR A 61 31.79 -24.54 -2.51
CA TYR A 61 31.23 -25.76 -1.95
C TYR A 61 29.87 -26.04 -2.59
N SER A 62 29.51 -27.31 -2.68
CA SER A 62 28.19 -27.77 -3.15
C SER A 62 27.37 -28.22 -1.95
N GLU A 63 26.17 -27.71 -1.84
CA GLU A 63 25.25 -27.97 -0.76
C GLU A 63 23.93 -28.49 -1.29
N THR A 64 23.28 -29.31 -0.49
CA THR A 64 21.91 -29.78 -0.73
C THR A 64 21.13 -29.82 0.55
N ILE A 65 19.87 -29.37 0.48
CA ILE A 65 18.86 -29.49 1.53
C ILE A 65 17.66 -30.21 0.91
N LYS A 66 17.23 -31.32 1.50
CA LYS A 66 16.11 -32.11 1.00
C LYS A 66 14.99 -32.13 2.03
N LEU A 67 13.77 -31.83 1.59
CA LEU A 67 12.54 -31.92 2.37
C LEU A 67 11.84 -33.27 2.12
N PRO A 68 10.98 -33.71 3.05
CA PRO A 68 10.13 -34.87 2.83
C PRO A 68 9.08 -34.57 1.75
N GLU A 69 8.90 -35.47 0.80
CA GLU A 69 7.81 -35.40 -0.18
C GLU A 69 6.49 -35.87 0.43
N PHE A 70 5.40 -35.26 0.04
CA PHE A 70 4.06 -35.69 0.40
C PHE A 70 3.64 -36.86 -0.50
N SER A 71 2.99 -37.88 0.11
CA SER A 71 2.37 -38.95 -0.66
C SER A 71 1.13 -38.45 -1.42
N SER A 72 0.69 -39.18 -2.45
CA SER A 72 -0.53 -38.82 -3.16
C SER A 72 -1.75 -38.69 -2.23
N LYS A 73 -1.81 -39.49 -1.15
CA LYS A 73 -2.89 -39.37 -0.14
C LYS A 73 -2.77 -38.08 0.67
N ASP A 74 -1.54 -37.66 0.99
CA ASP A 74 -1.29 -36.40 1.70
C ASP A 74 -1.68 -35.22 0.82
N ILE A 75 -1.33 -35.26 -0.47
CA ILE A 75 -1.70 -34.24 -1.46
C ILE A 75 -3.22 -34.11 -1.54
N ASP A 76 -3.97 -35.23 -1.68
CA ASP A 76 -5.42 -35.21 -1.72
C ASP A 76 -6.02 -34.62 -0.44
N LYS A 77 -5.46 -34.97 0.73
CA LYS A 77 -5.87 -34.44 2.02
C LYS A 77 -5.60 -32.93 2.12
N LEU A 78 -4.42 -32.47 1.71
CA LEU A 78 -4.05 -31.06 1.69
C LEU A 78 -4.98 -30.23 0.81
N ILE A 79 -5.25 -30.70 -0.42
CA ILE A 79 -6.16 -30.03 -1.33
C ILE A 79 -7.58 -29.96 -0.74
N LYS A 80 -8.05 -31.03 -0.11
CA LYS A 80 -9.35 -31.03 0.55
C LYS A 80 -9.43 -29.97 1.64
N LEU A 81 -8.41 -29.86 2.50
CA LEU A 81 -8.34 -28.82 3.53
C LEU A 81 -8.41 -27.41 2.93
N ILE A 82 -7.70 -27.16 1.83
CA ILE A 82 -7.72 -25.87 1.13
C ILE A 82 -9.12 -25.57 0.57
N LEU A 83 -9.78 -26.56 -0.03
CA LEU A 83 -11.10 -26.39 -0.65
C LEU A 83 -12.23 -26.18 0.39
N GLU A 84 -12.04 -26.68 1.59
CA GLU A 84 -12.98 -26.46 2.70
C GLU A 84 -12.88 -25.06 3.32
N GLN A 85 -11.81 -24.29 2.97
CA GLN A 85 -11.54 -22.96 3.53
C GLN A 85 -11.48 -21.91 2.41
N PRO A 86 -12.59 -21.21 2.11
CA PRO A 86 -12.66 -20.26 1.02
C PRO A 86 -11.64 -19.11 1.11
N VAL A 87 -11.35 -18.61 2.31
CA VAL A 87 -10.36 -17.55 2.52
C VAL A 87 -8.95 -18.04 2.21
N VAL A 88 -8.60 -19.25 2.68
CA VAL A 88 -7.30 -19.87 2.38
C VAL A 88 -7.11 -20.01 0.86
N LEU A 89 -8.13 -20.54 0.18
CA LEU A 89 -8.11 -20.70 -1.27
C LEU A 89 -7.95 -19.34 -1.98
N SER A 90 -8.67 -18.31 -1.55
CA SER A 90 -8.60 -16.98 -2.14
C SER A 90 -7.23 -16.31 -1.91
N LYS A 91 -6.67 -16.44 -0.71
CA LYS A 91 -5.31 -15.94 -0.42
C LYS A 91 -4.24 -16.67 -1.25
N LEU A 92 -4.38 -17.98 -1.48
CA LEU A 92 -3.49 -18.73 -2.37
C LEU A 92 -3.55 -18.20 -3.80
N PHE A 93 -4.75 -17.86 -4.32
CA PHE A 93 -4.85 -17.22 -5.64
C PHE A 93 -4.22 -15.82 -5.67
N ASN A 94 -4.18 -15.11 -4.55
CA ASN A 94 -3.45 -13.86 -4.39
C ASN A 94 -1.97 -14.07 -4.03
N ARG A 95 -1.44 -15.31 -4.15
CA ARG A 95 -0.05 -15.69 -3.85
C ARG A 95 0.36 -15.41 -2.40
N GLN A 96 -0.57 -15.51 -1.50
CA GLN A 96 -0.36 -15.38 -0.07
C GLN A 96 -0.61 -16.74 0.61
N LEU A 97 0.24 -17.09 1.57
CA LEU A 97 -0.03 -18.21 2.46
C LEU A 97 -0.85 -17.71 3.65
N ASP A 98 -1.81 -18.52 4.08
CA ASP A 98 -2.56 -18.27 5.30
C ASP A 98 -1.99 -19.09 6.46
N GLU A 99 -1.88 -18.50 7.65
CA GLU A 99 -1.35 -19.19 8.82
C GLU A 99 -2.22 -20.39 9.23
N SER A 100 -3.54 -20.28 9.01
CA SER A 100 -4.46 -21.37 9.32
C SER A 100 -4.18 -22.61 8.49
N LEU A 101 -3.75 -22.44 7.23
CA LEU A 101 -3.35 -23.56 6.36
C LEU A 101 -2.15 -24.31 6.92
N ALA A 102 -1.13 -23.59 7.40
CA ALA A 102 0.05 -24.24 7.98
C ALA A 102 -0.31 -25.03 9.25
N LYS A 103 -1.18 -24.48 10.10
CA LYS A 103 -1.67 -25.15 11.30
C LYS A 103 -2.50 -26.39 10.94
N MET A 104 -3.45 -26.27 10.03
CA MET A 104 -4.29 -27.40 9.59
C MET A 104 -3.46 -28.51 8.93
N ALA A 105 -2.49 -28.16 8.10
CA ALA A 105 -1.60 -29.14 7.48
C ALA A 105 -0.73 -29.84 8.53
N GLU A 106 -0.21 -29.13 9.52
CA GLU A 106 0.56 -29.70 10.63
C GLU A 106 -0.29 -30.65 11.47
N GLU A 107 -1.49 -30.27 11.88
CA GLU A 107 -2.43 -31.10 12.63
C GLU A 107 -2.84 -32.35 11.84
N ALA A 108 -2.85 -32.25 10.51
CA ALA A 108 -3.10 -33.35 9.61
C ALA A 108 -1.88 -34.26 9.38
N GLY A 109 -0.73 -33.96 10.02
CA GLY A 109 0.51 -34.72 9.89
C GLY A 109 1.35 -34.35 8.68
N MET A 110 1.09 -33.21 8.04
CA MET A 110 1.76 -32.70 6.83
C MET A 110 2.39 -31.32 7.09
N PRO A 111 3.40 -31.20 7.96
CA PRO A 111 4.00 -29.91 8.27
C PRO A 111 4.61 -29.29 7.02
N LEU A 112 4.20 -28.08 6.67
CA LEU A 112 4.72 -27.32 5.53
C LEU A 112 6.12 -26.75 5.80
N PHE A 113 6.45 -26.52 7.07
CA PHE A 113 7.71 -25.92 7.49
C PHE A 113 8.42 -26.82 8.50
N PRO A 114 9.76 -26.90 8.45
CA PRO A 114 10.53 -27.67 9.42
C PRO A 114 10.53 -26.98 10.79
N LYS A 115 10.34 -27.75 11.87
CA LYS A 115 10.43 -27.24 13.25
C LYS A 115 11.86 -27.13 13.76
N GLN A 116 12.74 -27.97 13.24
CA GLN A 116 14.14 -28.05 13.62
C GLN A 116 14.98 -28.53 12.43
N TRP A 117 16.30 -28.30 12.50
CA TRP A 117 17.22 -28.68 11.43
C TRP A 117 17.26 -30.20 11.15
N LYS A 118 16.93 -31.02 12.14
CA LYS A 118 16.88 -32.49 11.99
C LYS A 118 15.75 -32.98 11.07
N ASP A 119 14.74 -32.15 10.84
CA ASP A 119 13.64 -32.46 9.92
C ASP A 119 14.08 -32.36 8.45
N LEU A 120 15.26 -31.78 8.21
CA LEU A 120 15.85 -31.60 6.89
C LEU A 120 17.04 -32.56 6.69
N LYS A 121 17.10 -33.20 5.53
CA LYS A 121 18.30 -33.95 5.11
C LYS A 121 19.27 -32.98 4.43
N MET A 122 20.36 -32.66 5.11
CA MET A 122 21.30 -31.63 4.66
C MET A 122 22.69 -32.25 4.40
N ASN A 123 23.34 -31.81 3.31
CA ASN A 123 24.71 -32.19 2.97
C ASN A 123 25.50 -30.97 2.47
N CYS A 124 26.78 -30.90 2.83
CA CYS A 124 27.71 -29.88 2.37
C CYS A 124 29.07 -30.50 2.08
N SER A 125 29.68 -30.12 0.97
CA SER A 125 31.03 -30.62 0.58
C SER A 125 32.19 -29.96 1.35
N CYS A 126 31.90 -29.11 2.37
CA CYS A 126 32.93 -28.49 3.20
C CYS A 126 33.51 -29.49 4.23
N PRO A 127 34.74 -29.26 4.71
CA PRO A 127 35.37 -30.14 5.69
C PRO A 127 34.80 -30.02 7.11
N ASP A 128 33.82 -29.16 7.33
CA ASP A 128 33.19 -28.99 8.65
C ASP A 128 32.24 -30.17 8.91
N TRP A 129 32.45 -30.88 10.02
CA TRP A 129 31.65 -32.06 10.39
C TRP A 129 30.24 -31.69 10.93
N ALA A 130 30.03 -30.42 11.28
CA ALA A 130 28.76 -30.01 11.88
C ALA A 130 27.66 -29.79 10.85
N VAL A 131 26.46 -30.22 11.19
CA VAL A 131 25.25 -30.01 10.39
C VAL A 131 24.22 -29.32 11.27
N PRO A 132 23.76 -28.11 10.89
CA PRO A 132 24.19 -27.33 9.74
C PRO A 132 25.54 -26.62 9.97
N CYS A 133 26.41 -26.67 8.96
CA CYS A 133 27.57 -25.79 8.91
C CYS A 133 27.15 -24.36 8.51
N LYS A 134 28.09 -23.39 8.55
CA LYS A 134 27.80 -21.98 8.16
C LYS A 134 27.27 -21.84 6.72
N HIS A 135 27.68 -22.73 5.79
CA HIS A 135 27.24 -22.70 4.40
C HIS A 135 25.79 -23.16 4.27
N LEU A 136 25.40 -24.24 4.94
CA LEU A 136 24.01 -24.69 5.03
C LEU A 136 23.11 -23.65 5.71
N ALA A 137 23.59 -23.04 6.81
CA ALA A 137 22.87 -21.96 7.45
C ALA A 137 22.65 -20.76 6.50
N ALA A 138 23.66 -20.42 5.68
CA ALA A 138 23.52 -19.35 4.69
C ALA A 138 22.43 -19.65 3.65
N ILE A 139 22.30 -20.92 3.22
CA ILE A 139 21.25 -21.34 2.30
C ILE A 139 19.88 -21.23 2.96
N ILE A 140 19.72 -21.64 4.23
CA ILE A 140 18.44 -21.52 4.93
C ILE A 140 18.02 -20.05 5.04
N TYR A 141 18.96 -19.14 5.34
CA TYR A 141 18.68 -17.69 5.34
C TYR A 141 18.29 -17.18 3.94
N LYS A 142 18.99 -17.60 2.87
CA LYS A 142 18.62 -17.22 1.50
C LYS A 142 17.27 -17.79 1.09
N THR A 143 16.98 -19.02 1.44
CA THR A 143 15.69 -19.67 1.14
C THR A 143 14.53 -18.95 1.83
N SER A 144 14.72 -18.41 3.05
CA SER A 144 13.66 -17.62 3.68
C SER A 144 13.27 -16.38 2.87
N MET A 145 14.25 -15.75 2.22
CA MET A 145 13.99 -14.61 1.31
C MET A 145 13.26 -15.06 0.03
N GLU A 146 13.59 -16.23 -0.51
CA GLU A 146 12.85 -16.78 -1.65
C GLU A 146 11.40 -17.11 -1.28
N PHE A 147 11.17 -17.64 -0.09
CA PHE A 147 9.82 -17.87 0.40
C PHE A 147 9.03 -16.58 0.59
N ASP A 148 9.66 -15.52 1.14
CA ASP A 148 9.02 -14.21 1.25
C ASP A 148 8.48 -13.71 -0.11
N ASN A 149 9.22 -13.97 -1.21
CA ASN A 149 8.85 -13.56 -2.56
C ASN A 149 7.97 -14.57 -3.31
N LYS A 150 8.18 -15.87 -3.06
CA LYS A 150 7.53 -16.98 -3.78
C LYS A 150 7.00 -18.02 -2.79
N PRO A 151 5.91 -17.74 -2.10
CA PRO A 151 5.42 -18.61 -1.03
C PRO A 151 5.11 -20.04 -1.51
N PHE A 152 4.73 -20.23 -2.77
CA PHE A 152 4.39 -21.55 -3.31
C PHE A 152 5.57 -22.50 -3.51
N VAL A 153 6.80 -21.99 -3.41
CA VAL A 153 7.99 -22.86 -3.41
C VAL A 153 7.92 -23.89 -2.28
N VAL A 154 7.25 -23.59 -1.16
CA VAL A 154 7.06 -24.55 -0.07
C VAL A 154 6.35 -25.82 -0.54
N PHE A 155 5.30 -25.69 -1.34
CA PHE A 155 4.56 -26.84 -1.88
C PHE A 155 5.41 -27.63 -2.88
N SER A 156 6.10 -26.92 -3.77
CA SER A 156 7.02 -27.56 -4.74
C SER A 156 8.09 -28.38 -4.05
N LEU A 157 8.62 -27.91 -2.90
CA LEU A 157 9.61 -28.62 -2.09
C LEU A 157 9.04 -29.88 -1.39
N HIS A 158 7.73 -30.01 -1.31
CA HIS A 158 7.04 -31.24 -0.89
C HIS A 158 6.56 -32.08 -2.08
N GLY A 159 6.98 -31.76 -3.31
CA GLY A 159 6.60 -32.48 -4.53
C GLY A 159 5.19 -32.13 -5.03
N VAL A 160 4.60 -31.01 -4.57
CA VAL A 160 3.23 -30.61 -4.92
C VAL A 160 3.25 -29.40 -5.85
N ASP A 161 2.77 -29.57 -7.07
CA ASP A 161 2.35 -28.45 -7.91
C ASP A 161 0.91 -28.09 -7.52
N LEU A 162 0.79 -27.15 -6.57
CA LEU A 162 -0.49 -26.78 -5.98
C LEU A 162 -1.49 -26.31 -7.04
N MET A 163 -1.04 -25.50 -8.00
CA MET A 163 -1.92 -24.95 -9.02
C MET A 163 -2.42 -26.03 -9.98
N ALA A 164 -1.54 -26.92 -10.44
CA ALA A 164 -1.92 -28.06 -11.26
C ALA A 164 -2.88 -29.01 -10.52
N GLU A 165 -2.70 -29.21 -9.22
CA GLU A 165 -3.59 -30.03 -8.40
C GLU A 165 -4.99 -29.40 -8.19
N LEU A 166 -5.08 -28.09 -8.06
CA LEU A 166 -6.36 -27.37 -8.01
C LEU A 166 -7.07 -27.42 -9.38
N GLU A 167 -6.32 -27.23 -10.48
CA GLU A 167 -6.85 -27.27 -11.85
C GLU A 167 -7.46 -28.65 -12.19
N LYS A 168 -6.79 -29.75 -11.83
CA LYS A 168 -7.33 -31.12 -11.99
C LYS A 168 -8.69 -31.31 -11.33
N ARG A 169 -9.05 -30.47 -10.34
CA ARG A 169 -10.33 -30.50 -9.62
C ARG A 169 -11.30 -29.45 -10.10
N GLY A 170 -11.04 -28.85 -11.28
CA GLY A 170 -11.89 -27.87 -11.92
C GLY A 170 -11.84 -26.48 -11.27
N ILE A 171 -10.83 -26.20 -10.46
CA ILE A 171 -10.61 -24.89 -9.86
C ILE A 171 -9.49 -24.22 -10.65
N THR A 172 -9.89 -23.50 -11.67
CA THR A 172 -9.01 -22.67 -12.48
C THR A 172 -8.98 -21.27 -11.89
N ALA A 173 -7.79 -20.76 -11.62
CA ALA A 173 -7.59 -19.35 -11.52
C ALA A 173 -7.70 -18.81 -12.96
N ALA A 174 -8.85 -18.30 -13.35
CA ALA A 174 -8.94 -17.58 -14.61
C ALA A 174 -7.84 -16.52 -14.62
N ASP A 175 -6.88 -16.65 -15.53
CA ASP A 175 -5.79 -15.73 -15.84
C ASP A 175 -4.77 -15.35 -14.73
N SER A 176 -4.66 -16.10 -13.65
CA SER A 176 -3.64 -15.80 -12.63
C SER A 176 -2.32 -16.56 -12.78
N THR A 177 -2.14 -17.34 -13.84
CA THR A 177 -0.94 -18.14 -14.10
C THR A 177 0.20 -17.34 -14.71
N GLU A 178 -0.08 -16.20 -15.30
CA GLU A 178 0.97 -15.24 -15.58
C GLU A 178 1.31 -14.57 -14.25
N MET A 179 2.54 -14.78 -13.76
CA MET A 179 3.18 -13.76 -12.94
C MET A 179 2.87 -12.48 -13.67
N MET A 180 2.12 -11.54 -13.06
CA MET A 180 1.88 -10.26 -13.71
C MET A 180 3.26 -9.70 -14.02
N GLU A 181 3.71 -9.95 -15.25
CA GLU A 181 5.00 -9.46 -15.70
C GLU A 181 4.92 -7.94 -15.60
N VAL A 182 5.99 -7.37 -15.09
CA VAL A 182 6.13 -5.92 -15.10
C VAL A 182 6.00 -5.49 -16.56
N GLU A 183 5.12 -4.53 -16.84
CA GLU A 183 4.81 -4.11 -18.20
C GLU A 183 5.95 -3.32 -18.83
N ASN A 184 6.10 -3.41 -20.16
CA ASN A 184 7.08 -2.64 -20.89
C ASN A 184 6.61 -1.18 -21.01
N THR A 185 7.48 -0.25 -20.68
CA THR A 185 7.24 1.20 -20.81
C THR A 185 7.05 1.65 -22.23
N SER A 186 7.56 0.93 -23.23
CA SER A 186 7.45 1.35 -24.64
C SER A 186 6.02 1.61 -25.08
N ALA A 187 5.03 0.88 -24.52
CA ALA A 187 3.64 1.14 -24.80
C ALA A 187 3.10 2.42 -24.14
N VAL A 188 3.67 2.81 -22.99
CA VAL A 188 3.23 3.98 -22.21
C VAL A 188 3.99 5.24 -22.59
N TYR A 189 5.32 5.13 -22.81
CA TYR A 189 6.17 6.29 -23.15
C TYR A 189 6.25 6.60 -24.63
N ALA A 190 6.08 5.63 -25.55
CA ALA A 190 6.07 5.93 -26.98
C ALA A 190 4.94 6.89 -27.37
N THR A 191 3.82 6.82 -26.63
CA THR A 191 2.76 7.82 -26.72
C THR A 191 3.16 9.17 -26.12
N MET A 192 3.99 9.20 -25.08
CA MET A 192 4.41 10.44 -24.41
C MET A 192 5.47 11.24 -25.19
N GLU A 193 6.41 10.58 -25.87
CA GLU A 193 7.44 11.24 -26.68
C GLU A 193 6.87 11.94 -27.93
N GLN A 194 5.68 11.50 -28.40
CA GLN A 194 4.99 12.10 -29.55
C GLN A 194 3.95 13.17 -29.14
N MET A 195 3.79 13.42 -27.85
CA MET A 195 2.77 14.35 -27.36
C MET A 195 3.18 15.80 -27.55
N GLN A 196 2.39 16.49 -28.34
CA GLN A 196 2.44 17.95 -28.41
C GLN A 196 1.53 18.55 -27.33
N LEU A 197 2.06 19.54 -26.61
CA LEU A 197 1.24 20.36 -25.70
C LEU A 197 0.12 21.03 -26.49
N ARG A 198 -1.11 20.80 -26.09
CA ARG A 198 -2.30 21.34 -26.77
C ARG A 198 -3.03 22.30 -25.84
N LYS A 199 -3.74 23.23 -26.43
CA LYS A 199 -4.51 24.24 -25.73
C LYS A 199 -5.40 23.61 -24.64
N VAL A 200 -5.31 24.09 -23.42
CA VAL A 200 -6.15 23.66 -22.29
C VAL A 200 -7.51 24.33 -22.44
N PRO A 201 -8.63 23.63 -22.12
CA PRO A 201 -9.96 24.24 -22.03
C PRO A 201 -9.95 25.49 -21.13
N GLU A 202 -10.78 26.49 -21.46
CA GLU A 202 -10.80 27.79 -20.75
C GLU A 202 -11.11 27.69 -19.23
N MET A 203 -11.72 26.59 -18.80
CA MET A 203 -12.13 26.40 -17.42
C MET A 203 -11.17 25.44 -16.69
N MET A 204 -10.36 25.99 -15.78
CA MET A 204 -9.49 25.21 -14.92
C MET A 204 -10.29 24.25 -14.04
N PRO A 205 -9.76 23.05 -13.73
CA PRO A 205 -10.40 22.12 -12.80
C PRO A 205 -10.59 22.75 -11.41
N ASP A 206 -11.66 22.38 -10.75
CA ASP A 206 -11.90 22.74 -9.35
C ASP A 206 -11.19 21.73 -8.43
N TYR A 207 -10.02 22.12 -7.94
CA TYR A 207 -9.21 21.28 -7.07
C TYR A 207 -9.73 21.17 -5.63
N THR A 208 -10.72 21.97 -5.23
CA THR A 208 -11.35 21.86 -3.91
C THR A 208 -12.15 20.58 -3.73
N LEU A 209 -12.45 19.89 -4.84
CA LEU A 209 -13.11 18.59 -4.85
C LEU A 209 -12.18 17.44 -4.43
N LEU A 210 -10.84 17.65 -4.45
CA LEU A 210 -9.88 16.61 -4.05
C LEU A 210 -9.95 16.36 -2.55
N SER A 211 -10.05 15.11 -2.17
CA SER A 211 -9.89 14.67 -0.78
C SER A 211 -8.42 14.36 -0.48
N ASP A 212 -8.01 14.45 0.78
CA ASP A 212 -6.67 13.99 1.18
C ASP A 212 -6.65 12.44 1.21
N LEU A 213 -5.95 11.86 0.25
CA LEU A 213 -5.82 10.40 0.09
C LEU A 213 -4.47 9.87 0.60
N THR A 214 -3.59 10.72 1.16
CA THR A 214 -2.24 10.33 1.59
C THR A 214 -2.27 9.15 2.57
N LEU A 215 -3.04 9.28 3.64
CA LEU A 215 -3.18 8.22 4.63
C LEU A 215 -4.04 7.04 4.12
N PRO A 216 -5.23 7.27 3.54
CA PRO A 216 -6.06 6.18 3.05
C PRO A 216 -5.36 5.29 2.02
N LEU A 217 -4.67 5.86 1.03
CA LEU A 217 -3.96 5.05 0.03
C LEU A 217 -2.79 4.26 0.63
N SER A 218 -1.97 4.89 1.45
CA SER A 218 -0.83 4.19 2.04
C SER A 218 -1.26 3.07 2.99
N SER A 219 -2.39 3.19 3.67
CA SER A 219 -2.92 2.15 4.58
C SER A 219 -3.38 0.87 3.86
N LEU A 220 -3.66 0.95 2.55
CA LEU A 220 -4.02 -0.23 1.75
C LEU A 220 -2.83 -1.16 1.49
N LEU A 221 -1.60 -0.68 1.62
CA LEU A 221 -0.40 -1.46 1.34
C LEU A 221 0.05 -2.25 2.57
N PRO A 222 0.57 -3.47 2.40
CA PRO A 222 1.16 -4.23 3.51
C PRO A 222 2.33 -3.51 4.16
N SER A 223 2.46 -3.61 5.48
CA SER A 223 3.50 -2.95 6.27
C SER A 223 4.92 -3.44 5.95
N SER A 224 5.04 -4.72 5.59
CA SER A 224 6.33 -5.38 5.36
C SER A 224 6.33 -6.12 4.03
N PRO A 225 6.58 -5.40 2.90
CA PRO A 225 6.66 -6.06 1.60
C PRO A 225 7.89 -6.96 1.50
N ALA A 226 7.77 -8.06 0.76
CA ALA A 226 8.83 -9.07 0.62
C ALA A 226 10.14 -8.52 0.05
N PHE A 227 10.08 -7.51 -0.80
CA PHE A 227 11.25 -6.88 -1.43
C PHE A 227 12.05 -5.97 -0.48
N CYS A 228 11.47 -5.50 0.61
CA CYS A 228 12.16 -4.64 1.58
C CYS A 228 12.60 -5.42 2.83
N HIS A 229 13.88 -5.48 3.12
CA HIS A 229 14.43 -6.34 4.18
C HIS A 229 14.71 -5.61 5.52
N ASN A 230 14.40 -4.31 5.61
CA ASN A 230 14.71 -3.50 6.78
C ASN A 230 13.53 -2.62 7.21
N GLY A 231 13.11 -2.76 8.45
CA GLY A 231 12.15 -1.87 9.09
C GLY A 231 10.69 -2.03 8.61
N ASP A 232 9.85 -1.13 9.03
CA ASP A 232 8.47 -0.96 8.57
C ASP A 232 8.47 -0.05 7.33
N PHE A 233 8.38 -0.68 6.16
CA PHE A 233 8.42 0.03 4.90
C PHE A 233 7.17 0.89 4.69
N GLN A 234 5.99 0.40 5.08
CA GLN A 234 4.75 1.16 4.94
C GLN A 234 4.82 2.46 5.74
N GLN A 235 5.30 2.41 6.97
CA GLN A 235 5.43 3.60 7.80
C GLN A 235 6.44 4.61 7.21
N ALA A 236 7.58 4.13 6.70
CA ALA A 236 8.57 4.97 6.04
C ALA A 236 8.01 5.60 4.75
N TYR A 237 7.34 4.80 3.93
CA TYR A 237 6.67 5.23 2.71
C TYR A 237 5.59 6.29 2.98
N GLN A 238 4.72 6.05 3.96
CA GLN A 238 3.67 6.98 4.38
C GLN A 238 4.24 8.31 4.89
N LYS A 239 5.29 8.25 5.70
CA LYS A 239 5.98 9.45 6.22
C LYS A 239 6.50 10.32 5.09
N GLU A 240 7.09 9.71 4.06
CA GLU A 240 7.61 10.45 2.91
C GLU A 240 6.50 11.03 2.04
N LEU A 241 5.43 10.30 1.79
CA LEU A 241 4.27 10.84 1.09
C LEU A 241 3.68 12.06 1.81
N LEU A 242 3.56 12.01 3.14
CA LEU A 242 3.10 13.15 3.94
C LEU A 242 4.07 14.34 3.84
N TYR A 243 5.37 14.10 3.79
CA TYR A 243 6.36 15.14 3.61
C TYR A 243 6.22 15.81 2.24
N ILE A 244 6.20 15.03 1.16
CA ILE A 244 6.05 15.50 -0.22
C ILE A 244 4.74 16.28 -0.39
N SER A 245 3.63 15.79 0.16
CA SER A 245 2.33 16.48 0.14
C SER A 245 2.41 17.86 0.81
N LYS A 246 3.08 17.96 1.96
CA LYS A 246 3.29 19.23 2.65
C LYS A 246 4.17 20.19 1.86
N VAL A 247 5.22 19.69 1.21
CA VAL A 247 6.10 20.52 0.37
C VAL A 247 5.33 21.03 -0.85
N ALA A 248 4.59 20.16 -1.56
CA ALA A 248 3.74 20.54 -2.68
C ALA A 248 2.71 21.63 -2.29
N THR A 249 2.08 21.47 -1.12
CA THR A 249 1.15 22.46 -0.57
C THR A 249 1.83 23.81 -0.35
N LYS A 250 3.05 23.83 0.21
CA LYS A 250 3.81 25.08 0.41
C LYS A 250 4.19 25.74 -0.91
N VAL A 251 4.56 24.93 -1.93
CA VAL A 251 4.87 25.44 -3.28
C VAL A 251 3.64 26.11 -3.89
N LEU A 252 2.47 25.45 -3.82
CA LEU A 252 1.21 26.00 -4.31
C LEU A 252 0.76 27.28 -3.58
N GLN A 253 1.15 27.45 -2.32
CA GLN A 253 0.87 28.63 -1.51
C GLN A 253 1.95 29.72 -1.62
N ASP A 254 2.93 29.56 -2.51
CA ASP A 254 4.10 30.45 -2.64
C ASP A 254 4.91 30.64 -1.33
N LYS A 255 4.86 29.65 -0.44
CA LYS A 255 5.62 29.62 0.82
C LYS A 255 6.98 28.92 0.68
N GLN A 256 7.19 28.22 -0.39
CA GLN A 256 8.42 27.52 -0.73
C GLN A 256 8.61 27.49 -2.25
N LYS A 257 9.83 27.70 -2.75
CA LYS A 257 10.15 27.58 -4.17
C LYS A 257 10.68 26.19 -4.50
N LEU A 258 10.44 25.73 -5.73
CA LEU A 258 11.04 24.48 -6.25
C LEU A 258 12.54 24.66 -6.44
N LEU A 259 12.96 25.86 -6.83
CA LEU A 259 14.36 26.23 -7.03
C LEU A 259 14.63 27.59 -6.42
N GLU A 260 15.63 27.68 -5.54
CA GLU A 260 16.12 28.95 -5.02
C GLU A 260 17.07 29.60 -6.05
N GLY A 261 16.73 30.84 -6.46
CA GLY A 261 17.51 31.59 -7.44
C GLY A 261 17.03 31.48 -8.90
N THR A 262 17.54 32.37 -9.76
CA THR A 262 17.20 32.39 -11.18
C THR A 262 18.16 31.48 -11.96
N GLY A 263 17.77 30.20 -12.10
CA GLY A 263 18.48 29.29 -13.00
C GLY A 263 17.95 29.38 -14.44
N GLY A 264 18.82 29.60 -15.41
CA GLY A 264 18.48 29.52 -16.83
C GLY A 264 18.02 30.82 -17.47
N LYS A 265 17.71 30.77 -18.79
CA LYS A 265 17.17 31.88 -19.56
C LYS A 265 15.74 32.21 -19.11
N ALA A 266 15.46 33.48 -18.92
CA ALA A 266 14.10 33.92 -18.57
C ALA A 266 13.10 33.54 -19.67
N LEU A 267 11.94 32.99 -19.26
CA LEU A 267 10.84 32.61 -20.15
C LEU A 267 10.15 33.85 -20.70
N ASN A 268 10.02 33.94 -22.04
CA ASN A 268 9.34 35.04 -22.71
C ASN A 268 7.94 34.61 -23.17
N LYS A 269 7.04 35.59 -23.34
CA LYS A 269 5.63 35.35 -23.74
C LYS A 269 5.45 34.56 -25.04
N ARG A 270 6.42 34.64 -25.95
CA ARG A 270 6.41 33.99 -27.28
C ARG A 270 7.29 32.73 -27.37
N ASP A 271 7.91 32.32 -26.26
CA ASP A 271 8.67 31.08 -26.24
C ASP A 271 7.70 29.90 -26.39
N VAL A 272 8.05 28.92 -27.21
CA VAL A 272 7.33 27.64 -27.33
C VAL A 272 8.09 26.62 -26.49
N VAL A 273 7.39 25.96 -25.60
CA VAL A 273 7.95 24.90 -24.71
C VAL A 273 7.44 23.54 -25.11
N SER A 274 8.27 22.53 -24.93
CA SER A 274 7.93 21.13 -25.17
C SER A 274 7.99 20.30 -23.89
N VAL A 275 7.53 19.08 -23.96
CA VAL A 275 7.61 18.12 -22.85
C VAL A 275 9.05 17.77 -22.49
N ASP A 276 9.98 17.88 -23.43
CA ASP A 276 11.41 17.60 -23.21
C ASP A 276 12.16 18.74 -22.50
N ASP A 277 11.53 19.93 -22.42
CA ASP A 277 12.05 21.08 -21.70
C ASP A 277 11.76 21.05 -20.20
N ILE A 278 11.05 20.03 -19.68
CA ILE A 278 10.68 19.91 -18.26
C ILE A 278 11.95 19.79 -17.40
N ARG A 279 12.36 20.92 -16.81
CA ARG A 279 13.49 21.04 -15.89
C ARG A 279 13.15 22.02 -14.77
N LEU A 280 13.79 21.85 -13.63
CA LEU A 280 13.55 22.66 -12.43
C LEU A 280 13.49 24.19 -12.67
N PRO A 281 14.43 24.82 -13.45
CA PRO A 281 14.37 26.25 -13.73
C PRO A 281 13.11 26.67 -14.50
N LEU A 282 12.68 25.87 -15.48
CA LEU A 282 11.46 26.13 -16.23
C LEU A 282 10.22 25.99 -15.34
N LEU A 283 10.13 24.93 -14.53
CA LEU A 283 9.00 24.70 -13.64
C LEU A 283 8.85 25.85 -12.64
N GLN A 284 9.95 26.35 -12.07
CA GLN A 284 9.88 27.51 -11.18
C GLN A 284 9.40 28.78 -11.92
N GLN A 285 9.91 29.03 -13.12
CA GLN A 285 9.46 30.18 -13.91
C GLN A 285 7.98 30.10 -14.27
N LEU A 286 7.45 28.90 -14.58
CA LEU A 286 6.03 28.68 -14.83
C LEU A 286 5.16 29.00 -13.59
N LEU A 287 5.64 28.69 -12.40
CA LEU A 287 4.94 29.03 -11.14
C LEU A 287 4.98 30.52 -10.87
N ASP A 288 6.09 31.19 -11.19
CA ASP A 288 6.27 32.62 -10.96
C ASP A 288 5.44 33.51 -11.93
N ILE A 289 4.83 32.95 -13.00
CA ILE A 289 3.95 33.70 -13.92
C ILE A 289 2.69 34.15 -13.17
N ASN A 290 2.45 35.47 -13.16
CA ASN A 290 1.20 36.02 -12.66
C ASN A 290 0.01 35.53 -13.51
N ILE A 291 -1.05 35.04 -12.83
CA ILE A 291 -2.24 34.49 -13.49
C ILE A 291 -2.95 35.52 -14.38
N ASP A 292 -2.89 36.80 -14.04
CA ASP A 292 -3.58 37.87 -14.76
C ASP A 292 -3.02 38.07 -16.19
N ILE A 293 -1.72 37.76 -16.38
CA ILE A 293 -1.03 37.91 -17.66
C ILE A 293 -0.80 36.55 -18.36
N LEU A 294 -1.25 35.44 -17.78
CA LEU A 294 -1.00 34.12 -18.33
C LEU A 294 -1.55 33.94 -19.75
N ARG A 295 -2.66 34.59 -20.08
CA ARG A 295 -3.27 34.57 -21.42
C ARG A 295 -2.42 35.21 -22.53
N ASP A 296 -1.43 36.01 -22.14
CA ASP A 296 -0.52 36.65 -23.08
C ASP A 296 0.62 35.73 -23.54
N TYR A 297 0.78 34.58 -22.87
CA TYR A 297 1.81 33.59 -23.18
C TYR A 297 1.37 32.62 -24.26
N ASP A 298 2.34 31.97 -24.92
CA ASP A 298 2.08 30.90 -25.88
C ASP A 298 1.23 29.77 -25.26
N ASP A 299 0.36 29.16 -26.07
CA ASP A 299 -0.55 28.10 -25.62
C ASP A 299 0.21 26.89 -25.01
N SER A 300 1.45 26.62 -25.45
CA SER A 300 2.29 25.54 -24.87
C SER A 300 2.72 25.85 -23.43
N ILE A 301 3.02 27.09 -23.11
CA ILE A 301 3.36 27.57 -21.77
C ILE A 301 2.14 27.46 -20.85
N VAL A 302 0.98 27.90 -21.32
CA VAL A 302 -0.27 27.81 -20.59
C VAL A 302 -0.62 26.36 -20.30
N ALA A 303 -0.49 25.48 -21.29
CA ALA A 303 -0.75 24.06 -21.17
C ALA A 303 0.22 23.39 -20.15
N LEU A 304 1.52 23.63 -20.27
CA LEU A 304 2.52 23.05 -19.38
C LEU A 304 2.33 23.52 -17.93
N ARG A 305 2.03 24.81 -17.72
CA ARG A 305 1.70 25.36 -16.41
C ARG A 305 0.45 24.70 -15.81
N SER A 306 -0.58 24.48 -16.62
CA SER A 306 -1.82 23.82 -16.16
C SER A 306 -1.57 22.38 -15.73
N VAL A 307 -0.74 21.63 -16.48
CA VAL A 307 -0.30 20.28 -16.10
C VAL A 307 0.53 20.32 -14.81
N LEU A 308 1.44 21.29 -14.66
CA LEU A 308 2.25 21.47 -13.46
C LEU A 308 1.38 21.73 -12.21
N ILE A 309 0.45 22.67 -12.30
CA ILE A 309 -0.47 22.97 -11.19
C ILE A 309 -1.32 21.76 -10.84
N CYS A 310 -1.86 21.05 -11.85
CA CYS A 310 -2.61 19.83 -11.62
C CYS A 310 -1.77 18.76 -10.91
N ALA A 311 -0.55 18.51 -11.38
CA ALA A 311 0.35 17.54 -10.76
C ALA A 311 0.67 17.90 -9.29
N LEU A 312 0.98 19.17 -9.01
CA LEU A 312 1.22 19.66 -7.65
C LEU A 312 -0.02 19.53 -6.76
N GLN A 313 -1.21 19.81 -7.27
CA GLN A 313 -2.48 19.65 -6.53
C GLN A 313 -2.72 18.16 -6.20
N LEU A 314 -2.51 17.26 -7.15
CA LEU A 314 -2.65 15.82 -6.91
C LEU A 314 -1.65 15.33 -5.86
N ILE A 315 -0.39 15.78 -5.94
CA ILE A 315 0.63 15.43 -4.94
C ILE A 315 0.27 16.01 -3.57
N ALA A 316 -0.19 17.27 -3.51
CA ALA A 316 -0.58 17.94 -2.27
C ALA A 316 -1.69 17.21 -1.53
N HIS A 317 -2.63 16.59 -2.27
CA HIS A 317 -3.73 15.81 -1.72
C HIS A 317 -3.43 14.29 -1.64
N GLY A 318 -2.20 13.86 -1.95
CA GLY A 318 -1.85 12.44 -1.94
C GLY A 318 -2.60 11.59 -2.98
N CYS A 319 -3.18 12.24 -4.01
CA CYS A 319 -3.93 11.57 -5.08
C CYS A 319 -2.99 11.00 -6.16
N VAL A 320 -1.88 10.40 -5.73
CA VAL A 320 -0.85 9.83 -6.62
C VAL A 320 -0.43 8.46 -6.16
N VAL A 321 -0.17 7.56 -7.11
CA VAL A 321 0.26 6.19 -6.86
C VAL A 321 1.43 5.82 -7.77
N PRO A 322 2.42 5.07 -7.28
CA PRO A 322 3.50 4.57 -8.12
C PRO A 322 3.09 3.28 -8.81
N GLN A 323 3.70 2.99 -9.94
CA GLN A 323 3.66 1.69 -10.60
C GLN A 323 5.04 1.37 -11.19
N ILE A 324 5.39 0.10 -11.23
CA ILE A 324 6.66 -0.37 -11.76
C ILE A 324 6.51 -0.80 -13.22
N TYR A 325 7.47 -0.39 -14.05
CA TYR A 325 7.59 -0.74 -15.46
C TYR A 325 9.02 -1.15 -15.79
N TYR A 326 9.27 -1.66 -17.00
CA TYR A 326 10.62 -1.90 -17.47
C TYR A 326 10.85 -1.35 -18.88
N ASP A 327 12.09 -0.97 -19.16
CA ASP A 327 12.61 -0.65 -20.48
C ASP A 327 13.63 -1.70 -20.92
N LEU A 328 13.76 -1.88 -22.24
CA LEU A 328 14.84 -2.66 -22.83
C LEU A 328 16.00 -1.73 -23.18
N VAL A 329 17.10 -1.88 -22.49
CA VAL A 329 18.31 -1.09 -22.71
C VAL A 329 19.37 -1.98 -23.36
N ILE A 330 19.95 -1.49 -24.44
CA ILE A 330 21.06 -2.18 -25.12
C ILE A 330 22.36 -1.80 -24.42
N SER A 331 22.90 -2.68 -23.60
CA SER A 331 24.21 -2.49 -23.00
C SER A 331 25.31 -2.66 -24.05
N LYS A 332 26.14 -1.63 -24.22
CA LYS A 332 27.32 -1.71 -25.11
C LYS A 332 28.33 -2.68 -24.53
N GLY A 333 28.55 -3.81 -25.19
CA GLY A 333 29.59 -4.77 -24.79
C GLY A 333 30.99 -4.11 -24.77
N ARG A 334 31.76 -4.38 -23.72
CA ARG A 334 33.17 -3.97 -23.65
C ARG A 334 34.04 -4.91 -24.49
N GLY A 335 34.79 -4.38 -25.46
CA GLY A 335 35.69 -5.14 -26.31
C GLY A 335 34.97 -6.01 -27.35
N ARG A 336 35.25 -7.34 -27.40
CA ARG A 336 34.63 -8.30 -28.34
C ARG A 336 33.27 -8.86 -27.91
N ALA A 337 32.74 -8.42 -26.78
CA ALA A 337 31.43 -8.86 -26.30
C ALA A 337 30.31 -8.24 -27.14
N LYS A 338 29.33 -9.06 -27.53
CA LYS A 338 28.12 -8.58 -28.23
C LYS A 338 27.28 -7.72 -27.31
N ALA A 339 26.62 -6.70 -27.89
CA ALA A 339 25.58 -5.95 -27.19
C ALA A 339 24.53 -6.92 -26.64
N LYS A 340 24.10 -6.69 -25.40
CA LYS A 340 23.10 -7.52 -24.72
C LYS A 340 21.92 -6.63 -24.36
N GLU A 341 20.73 -7.12 -24.65
CA GLU A 341 19.51 -6.49 -24.14
C GLU A 341 19.36 -6.82 -22.66
N GLU A 342 19.20 -5.81 -21.85
CA GLU A 342 18.98 -5.91 -20.40
C GLU A 342 17.71 -5.14 -20.05
N LYS A 343 16.90 -5.71 -19.12
CA LYS A 343 15.73 -5.03 -18.57
C LYS A 343 16.18 -4.05 -17.50
N GLU A 344 15.86 -2.78 -17.68
CA GLU A 344 16.00 -1.73 -16.68
C GLU A 344 14.61 -1.39 -16.13
N TYR A 345 14.43 -1.44 -14.82
CA TYR A 345 13.14 -1.19 -14.18
C TYR A 345 13.04 0.27 -13.72
N LEU A 346 11.83 0.79 -13.73
CA LEU A 346 11.55 2.18 -13.33
C LEU A 346 10.20 2.30 -12.63
N ILE A 347 10.13 3.26 -11.71
CA ILE A 347 8.88 3.64 -11.04
C ILE A 347 8.31 4.86 -11.77
N ILE A 348 7.06 4.75 -12.19
CA ILE A 348 6.28 5.85 -12.75
C ILE A 348 5.21 6.23 -11.75
N TRP A 349 5.19 7.48 -11.34
CA TRP A 349 4.13 8.03 -10.53
C TRP A 349 2.99 8.52 -11.41
N GLN A 350 1.77 8.16 -11.04
CA GLN A 350 0.59 8.49 -11.83
C GLN A 350 -0.57 8.92 -10.92
N PRO A 351 -1.59 9.61 -11.46
CA PRO A 351 -2.78 9.94 -10.69
C PRO A 351 -3.46 8.68 -10.14
N ALA A 352 -3.92 8.76 -8.90
CA ALA A 352 -4.73 7.71 -8.29
C ALA A 352 -6.15 7.74 -8.89
N MET A 353 -6.34 7.05 -10.01
CA MET A 353 -7.63 7.02 -10.75
C MET A 353 -8.72 6.22 -10.03
N ILE A 354 -8.61 6.07 -8.72
CA ILE A 354 -9.50 5.29 -7.87
C ILE A 354 -10.74 6.09 -7.51
N ASP A 355 -10.59 7.37 -7.15
CA ASP A 355 -11.70 8.24 -6.79
C ASP A 355 -12.25 9.03 -8.00
N GLU A 356 -13.54 9.42 -7.91
CA GLU A 356 -14.24 10.11 -8.99
C GLU A 356 -13.73 11.54 -9.18
N ALA A 357 -13.35 12.22 -8.09
CA ALA A 357 -12.85 13.58 -8.15
C ALA A 357 -11.55 13.64 -8.96
N THR A 358 -10.60 12.76 -8.69
CA THR A 358 -9.35 12.65 -9.47
C THR A 358 -9.63 12.35 -10.93
N ARG A 359 -10.51 11.37 -11.24
CA ARG A 359 -10.91 11.06 -12.63
C ARG A 359 -11.51 12.26 -13.35
N SER A 360 -12.41 13.00 -12.70
CA SER A 360 -13.04 14.19 -13.26
C SER A 360 -12.02 15.30 -13.55
N ILE A 361 -11.11 15.56 -12.62
CA ILE A 361 -10.06 16.58 -12.76
C ILE A 361 -9.12 16.24 -13.92
N ILE A 362 -8.64 15.01 -13.99
CA ILE A 362 -7.77 14.53 -15.08
C ILE A 362 -8.50 14.59 -16.41
N GLY A 363 -9.77 14.20 -16.45
CA GLY A 363 -10.60 14.25 -17.67
C GLY A 363 -10.71 15.66 -18.25
N ARG A 364 -10.72 16.70 -17.43
CA ARG A 364 -10.78 18.11 -17.87
C ARG A 364 -9.51 18.61 -18.54
N LEU A 365 -8.37 17.96 -18.34
CA LEU A 365 -7.11 18.30 -19.03
C LEU A 365 -7.10 17.81 -20.50
N GLY A 366 -8.10 17.05 -20.92
CA GLY A 366 -8.25 16.57 -22.29
C GLY A 366 -7.04 15.78 -22.76
N GLN A 367 -6.43 16.21 -23.86
CA GLN A 367 -5.29 15.50 -24.47
C GLN A 367 -3.98 15.65 -23.69
N ASN A 368 -3.90 16.55 -22.70
CA ASN A 368 -2.72 16.73 -21.86
C ASN A 368 -2.71 15.81 -20.63
N LYS A 369 -3.75 14.97 -20.45
CA LYS A 369 -3.92 14.11 -19.25
C LYS A 369 -2.73 13.15 -19.03
N GLU A 370 -2.13 12.61 -20.09
CA GLU A 370 -1.02 11.67 -19.99
C GLU A 370 0.28 12.36 -19.54
N LEU A 371 0.42 13.68 -19.82
CA LEU A 371 1.57 14.47 -19.35
C LEU A 371 1.57 14.66 -17.83
N VAL A 372 0.42 14.51 -17.18
CA VAL A 372 0.32 14.61 -15.72
C VAL A 372 1.18 13.54 -15.04
N SER A 373 1.15 12.29 -15.52
CA SER A 373 1.99 11.22 -14.98
C SER A 373 3.48 11.51 -15.14
N LYS A 374 3.91 12.01 -16.29
CA LYS A 374 5.30 12.44 -16.50
C LYS A 374 5.69 13.59 -15.55
N MET A 375 4.81 14.57 -15.38
CA MET A 375 5.02 15.67 -14.46
C MET A 375 5.10 15.22 -13.00
N ILE A 376 4.19 14.36 -12.54
CA ILE A 376 4.21 13.80 -11.19
C ILE A 376 5.51 13.02 -10.98
N THR A 377 5.90 12.16 -11.94
CA THR A 377 7.12 11.35 -11.87
C THR A 377 8.38 12.22 -11.75
N SER A 378 8.41 13.39 -12.42
CA SER A 378 9.52 14.33 -12.30
C SER A 378 9.48 15.09 -10.96
N LEU A 379 8.30 15.47 -10.47
CA LEU A 379 8.16 16.28 -9.26
C LEU A 379 8.40 15.51 -7.96
N VAL A 380 7.95 14.26 -7.87
CA VAL A 380 8.04 13.47 -6.62
C VAL A 380 9.48 13.41 -6.09
N PRO A 381 10.50 13.06 -6.89
CA PRO A 381 11.89 13.10 -6.42
C PRO A 381 12.38 14.49 -6.03
N MET A 382 11.93 15.54 -6.74
CA MET A 382 12.31 16.92 -6.45
C MET A 382 11.75 17.44 -5.13
N LEU A 383 10.57 16.93 -4.72
CA LEU A 383 9.87 17.31 -3.51
C LEU A 383 10.26 16.44 -2.30
N SER A 384 10.92 15.30 -2.54
CA SER A 384 11.37 14.39 -1.48
C SER A 384 12.58 14.95 -0.74
N HIS A 385 12.82 14.45 0.48
CA HIS A 385 14.04 14.80 1.18
C HIS A 385 15.09 13.69 1.04
N GLU A 386 16.37 14.08 1.17
CA GLU A 386 17.47 13.11 1.11
C GLU A 386 17.43 12.18 2.32
N SER A 387 17.00 10.93 2.12
CA SER A 387 17.15 9.85 3.09
C SER A 387 18.37 9.01 2.73
N LYS A 388 19.18 8.63 3.72
CA LYS A 388 20.46 7.93 3.48
C LYS A 388 20.37 6.41 3.47
N ASP A 389 19.22 5.77 3.77
CA ASP A 389 19.31 4.47 4.42
C ASP A 389 18.60 3.27 3.78
N GLU A 390 17.77 3.38 2.73
CA GLU A 390 17.11 2.18 2.19
C GLU A 390 17.02 2.17 0.67
N LEU A 391 17.70 1.22 0.03
CA LEU A 391 17.80 1.10 -1.43
C LEU A 391 16.43 1.11 -2.13
N PHE A 392 15.43 0.40 -1.58
CA PHE A 392 14.09 0.33 -2.18
C PHE A 392 13.27 1.60 -1.94
N TYR A 393 13.47 2.25 -0.81
CA TYR A 393 12.90 3.54 -0.51
C TYR A 393 13.45 4.60 -1.49
N ASP A 394 14.75 4.57 -1.72
CA ASP A 394 15.43 5.44 -2.67
C ASP A 394 14.89 5.28 -4.09
N MET A 395 14.46 4.08 -4.49
CA MET A 395 13.88 3.82 -5.79
C MET A 395 12.56 4.52 -6.04
N PHE A 396 11.75 4.74 -5.00
CA PHE A 396 10.46 5.40 -5.15
C PHE A 396 10.59 6.93 -5.17
N PHE A 397 11.58 7.50 -4.48
CA PHE A 397 11.59 8.93 -4.17
C PHE A 397 12.83 9.71 -4.61
N LYS A 398 13.96 9.08 -4.93
CA LYS A 398 15.24 9.79 -5.05
C LYS A 398 15.72 10.12 -6.46
N SER A 399 15.23 9.52 -7.50
CA SER A 399 15.74 9.83 -8.85
C SER A 399 14.65 10.18 -9.84
N GLU A 400 14.97 11.04 -10.79
CA GLU A 400 14.14 11.22 -11.97
C GLU A 400 14.01 9.87 -12.68
N CYS A 401 12.84 9.24 -12.61
CA CYS A 401 12.64 7.87 -13.05
C CYS A 401 13.66 6.95 -12.37
N SER A 402 13.40 6.55 -11.13
CA SER A 402 14.26 5.61 -10.38
C SER A 402 14.53 4.36 -11.20
N ARG A 403 15.58 4.39 -12.02
CA ARG A 403 15.99 3.28 -12.88
C ARG A 403 16.87 2.34 -12.08
N PHE A 404 16.57 1.06 -12.11
CA PHE A 404 17.35 0.05 -11.43
C PHE A 404 17.37 -1.27 -12.22
N ASN A 405 18.51 -1.91 -12.24
CA ASN A 405 18.60 -3.30 -12.68
C ASN A 405 18.15 -4.18 -11.53
N GLY A 406 17.29 -5.15 -11.78
CA GLY A 406 16.76 -6.04 -10.74
C GLY A 406 17.81 -6.36 -9.67
N ILE A 407 17.50 -6.10 -8.40
CA ILE A 407 18.47 -6.17 -7.31
C ILE A 407 18.55 -7.61 -6.79
N GLY A 408 19.69 -8.23 -7.01
CA GLY A 408 20.02 -9.53 -6.48
C GLY A 408 19.31 -10.68 -7.18
N GLU A 409 19.38 -11.86 -6.58
CA GLU A 409 18.81 -13.12 -7.07
C GLU A 409 17.30 -13.24 -6.84
N THR A 410 16.68 -12.27 -6.20
CA THR A 410 15.25 -12.24 -5.87
C THR A 410 14.47 -11.49 -6.95
N ASN A 411 13.24 -11.90 -7.22
CA ASN A 411 12.34 -11.20 -8.16
C ASN A 411 11.79 -9.92 -7.51
N THR A 412 12.67 -8.97 -7.19
CA THR A 412 12.34 -7.68 -6.58
C THR A 412 11.31 -6.89 -7.37
N PRO A 413 11.45 -6.74 -8.73
CA PRO A 413 10.44 -6.04 -9.51
C PRO A 413 9.05 -6.66 -9.42
N GLY A 414 8.95 -7.98 -9.49
CA GLY A 414 7.68 -8.69 -9.30
C GLY A 414 7.12 -8.53 -7.88
N GLY A 415 7.97 -8.47 -6.87
CA GLY A 415 7.57 -8.20 -5.48
C GLY A 415 7.01 -6.79 -5.29
N ILE A 416 7.63 -5.78 -5.92
CA ILE A 416 7.13 -4.39 -5.93
C ILE A 416 5.79 -4.34 -6.64
N ARG A 417 5.67 -4.97 -7.82
CA ARG A 417 4.41 -5.02 -8.58
C ARG A 417 3.30 -5.62 -7.74
N SER A 418 3.51 -6.80 -7.16
CA SER A 418 2.51 -7.47 -6.32
C SER A 418 2.11 -6.64 -5.10
N TRP A 419 3.03 -5.85 -4.52
CA TRP A 419 2.74 -4.95 -3.42
C TRP A 419 1.83 -3.79 -3.84
N LEU A 420 2.04 -3.24 -5.05
CA LEU A 420 1.27 -2.13 -5.61
C LEU A 420 -0.03 -2.56 -6.28
N ASP A 421 -0.22 -3.84 -6.61
CA ASP A 421 -1.39 -4.34 -7.34
C ASP A 421 -2.72 -4.04 -6.63
N ARG A 422 -2.69 -3.82 -5.31
CA ARG A 422 -3.88 -3.38 -4.56
C ARG A 422 -4.47 -2.06 -5.08
N TYR A 423 -3.64 -1.18 -5.63
CA TYR A 423 -4.09 0.08 -6.22
C TYR A 423 -4.74 -0.10 -7.61
N PHE A 424 -4.50 -1.23 -8.26
CA PHE A 424 -4.90 -1.49 -9.66
C PHE A 424 -5.88 -2.65 -9.79
N MET A 425 -6.50 -3.04 -8.68
CA MET A 425 -7.47 -4.13 -8.68
C MET A 425 -8.68 -3.77 -9.56
N GLN A 426 -8.95 -4.60 -10.56
CA GLN A 426 -10.18 -4.48 -11.35
C GLN A 426 -11.33 -5.17 -10.60
N ASN A 427 -12.33 -4.39 -10.22
CA ASN A 427 -13.54 -4.93 -9.62
C ASN A 427 -14.50 -5.39 -10.72
N LYS A 428 -14.53 -6.69 -11.01
CA LYS A 428 -15.48 -7.28 -11.96
C LYS A 428 -16.86 -7.46 -11.33
N HIS A 429 -16.92 -7.56 -10.00
CA HIS A 429 -18.14 -7.74 -9.22
C HIS A 429 -18.33 -6.58 -8.25
N GLN A 430 -19.57 -6.14 -8.12
CA GLN A 430 -19.90 -5.07 -7.19
C GLN A 430 -20.05 -5.64 -5.77
N VAL A 431 -19.06 -5.37 -4.91
CA VAL A 431 -19.14 -5.72 -3.49
C VAL A 431 -19.75 -4.58 -2.71
N THR A 432 -20.72 -4.87 -1.86
CA THR A 432 -21.44 -3.90 -1.01
C THR A 432 -21.43 -4.37 0.43
N PHE A 433 -20.98 -3.50 1.33
CA PHE A 433 -21.07 -3.70 2.78
C PHE A 433 -22.31 -3.00 3.30
N LEU A 434 -23.19 -3.76 3.94
CA LEU A 434 -24.41 -3.27 4.57
C LEU A 434 -24.18 -3.13 6.06
N ILE A 435 -24.37 -1.94 6.59
CA ILE A 435 -24.18 -1.62 8.00
C ILE A 435 -25.55 -1.37 8.62
N ASP A 436 -25.89 -2.16 9.62
CA ASP A 436 -27.12 -2.03 10.38
C ASP A 436 -26.82 -1.70 11.85
N GLU A 437 -27.66 -0.89 12.46
CA GLU A 437 -27.59 -0.57 13.88
C GLU A 437 -28.20 -1.73 14.70
N THR A 438 -27.50 -2.15 15.77
CA THR A 438 -27.97 -3.17 16.71
C THR A 438 -28.07 -2.58 18.13
N GLU A 439 -28.67 -3.30 19.06
CA GLU A 439 -28.79 -2.85 20.46
C GLU A 439 -27.41 -2.62 21.13
N LYS A 440 -26.34 -3.30 20.67
CA LYS A 440 -25.00 -3.28 21.28
C LYS A 440 -23.93 -2.57 20.44
N GLY A 441 -24.28 -2.13 19.23
CA GLY A 441 -23.34 -1.52 18.30
C GLY A 441 -23.83 -1.60 16.86
N PHE A 442 -23.03 -2.22 15.98
CA PHE A 442 -23.32 -2.32 14.56
C PHE A 442 -23.03 -3.72 14.04
N ALA A 443 -23.88 -4.19 13.15
CA ALA A 443 -23.71 -5.42 12.40
C ALA A 443 -23.36 -5.09 10.95
N VAL A 444 -22.40 -5.81 10.37
CA VAL A 444 -21.98 -5.63 8.99
C VAL A 444 -22.18 -6.92 8.23
N ASN A 445 -22.91 -6.83 7.11
CA ASN A 445 -23.16 -7.90 6.15
C ASN A 445 -22.52 -7.54 4.81
N VAL A 446 -22.26 -8.54 3.98
CA VAL A 446 -21.67 -8.35 2.65
C VAL A 446 -22.57 -8.94 1.58
N GLU A 447 -22.77 -8.16 0.52
CA GLU A 447 -23.41 -8.57 -0.70
C GLU A 447 -22.43 -8.48 -1.90
N ALA A 448 -22.65 -9.28 -2.91
CA ALA A 448 -21.96 -9.17 -4.18
C ALA A 448 -23.00 -9.22 -5.31
N ASP A 449 -22.94 -8.24 -6.21
CA ASP A 449 -23.91 -8.07 -7.32
C ASP A 449 -25.38 -8.11 -6.81
N ASP A 450 -25.64 -7.39 -5.70
CA ASP A 450 -26.94 -7.30 -5.01
C ASP A 450 -27.47 -8.63 -4.45
N HIS A 451 -26.57 -9.60 -4.20
CA HIS A 451 -26.91 -10.87 -3.58
C HIS A 451 -26.14 -11.09 -2.28
N PRO A 452 -26.80 -11.55 -1.20
CA PRO A 452 -26.14 -11.88 0.06
C PRO A 452 -24.97 -12.84 -0.15
N LEU A 453 -23.86 -12.63 0.56
CA LEU A 453 -22.68 -13.48 0.43
C LEU A 453 -23.02 -14.97 0.72
N GLU A 454 -23.95 -15.25 1.64
CA GLU A 454 -24.41 -16.63 1.90
C GLU A 454 -24.92 -17.30 0.63
N ASP A 455 -25.70 -16.60 -0.17
CA ASP A 455 -26.23 -17.10 -1.45
C ASP A 455 -25.11 -17.36 -2.45
N VAL A 456 -24.18 -16.43 -2.58
CA VAL A 456 -23.01 -16.56 -3.45
C VAL A 456 -22.17 -17.77 -3.05
N MET A 457 -22.03 -18.03 -1.76
CA MET A 457 -21.21 -19.13 -1.23
C MET A 457 -21.87 -20.49 -1.35
N THR A 458 -23.20 -20.56 -1.31
CA THR A 458 -23.93 -21.84 -1.20
C THR A 458 -24.62 -22.26 -2.49
N LYS A 459 -25.15 -21.33 -3.28
CA LYS A 459 -25.94 -21.65 -4.48
C LYS A 459 -25.05 -21.95 -5.69
N LYS A 460 -25.45 -22.97 -6.50
CA LYS A 460 -24.74 -23.37 -7.72
C LYS A 460 -24.72 -22.29 -8.81
N ALA A 461 -25.71 -21.41 -8.83
CA ALA A 461 -25.80 -20.31 -9.80
C ALA A 461 -24.57 -19.42 -9.83
N TYR A 462 -23.86 -19.27 -8.69
CA TYR A 462 -22.69 -18.40 -8.55
C TYR A 462 -21.35 -19.15 -8.67
N SER A 463 -21.33 -20.41 -9.09
CA SER A 463 -20.09 -21.21 -9.12
C SER A 463 -18.99 -20.62 -10.01
N SER A 464 -19.32 -19.92 -11.09
CA SER A 464 -18.37 -19.27 -11.99
C SER A 464 -17.82 -17.94 -11.45
N SER A 465 -18.64 -17.14 -10.78
CA SER A 465 -18.25 -15.82 -10.24
C SER A 465 -17.69 -15.88 -8.80
N ARG A 466 -18.01 -16.94 -8.07
CA ARG A 466 -17.64 -17.09 -6.67
C ARG A 466 -16.16 -16.87 -6.39
N MET A 467 -15.28 -17.42 -7.22
CA MET A 467 -13.85 -17.30 -7.01
C MET A 467 -13.34 -15.87 -7.21
N GLU A 468 -13.86 -15.14 -8.19
CA GLU A 468 -13.49 -13.75 -8.43
C GLU A 468 -13.96 -12.86 -7.26
N ILE A 469 -15.20 -13.07 -6.79
CA ILE A 469 -15.73 -12.37 -5.60
C ILE A 469 -14.89 -12.67 -4.37
N LEU A 470 -14.52 -13.93 -4.14
CA LEU A 470 -13.69 -14.31 -2.99
C LEU A 470 -12.28 -13.72 -3.07
N ARG A 471 -11.68 -13.63 -4.27
CA ARG A 471 -10.38 -12.97 -4.45
C ARG A 471 -10.44 -11.49 -4.10
N GLN A 472 -11.49 -10.80 -4.49
CA GLN A 472 -11.73 -9.41 -4.15
C GLN A 472 -11.91 -9.23 -2.63
N LEU A 473 -12.71 -10.09 -2.01
CA LEU A 473 -12.92 -10.07 -0.56
C LEU A 473 -11.66 -10.42 0.24
N ALA A 474 -10.82 -11.33 -0.26
CA ALA A 474 -9.57 -11.71 0.43
C ALA A 474 -8.60 -10.53 0.62
N ILE A 475 -8.58 -9.57 -0.31
CA ILE A 475 -7.79 -8.35 -0.16
C ILE A 475 -8.34 -7.49 0.98
N LEU A 476 -9.66 -7.47 1.15
CA LEU A 476 -10.31 -6.71 2.20
C LEU A 476 -10.14 -7.37 3.59
N CYS A 477 -9.86 -8.68 3.67
CA CYS A 477 -9.59 -9.36 4.95
C CYS A 477 -8.38 -8.78 5.70
N ASP A 478 -7.43 -8.15 5.00
CA ASP A 478 -6.27 -7.53 5.64
C ASP A 478 -6.59 -6.17 6.29
N ILE A 479 -7.74 -5.57 5.96
CA ILE A 479 -8.14 -4.25 6.46
C ILE A 479 -9.45 -4.25 7.24
N VAL A 480 -10.27 -5.29 7.08
CA VAL A 480 -11.57 -5.43 7.76
C VAL A 480 -11.49 -6.57 8.78
N ASP A 481 -11.40 -6.21 10.05
CA ASP A 481 -11.35 -7.18 11.14
C ASP A 481 -12.61 -8.06 11.15
N GLY A 482 -12.43 -9.39 11.23
CA GLY A 482 -13.48 -10.38 11.29
C GLY A 482 -14.10 -10.76 9.94
N LEU A 483 -13.68 -10.15 8.83
CA LEU A 483 -14.18 -10.49 7.49
C LEU A 483 -13.77 -11.91 7.08
N ASP A 484 -12.59 -12.35 7.46
CA ASP A 484 -12.11 -13.73 7.23
C ASP A 484 -13.00 -14.77 7.92
N ALA A 485 -13.36 -14.54 9.19
CA ALA A 485 -14.27 -15.38 9.94
C ALA A 485 -15.68 -15.38 9.31
N TYR A 486 -16.17 -14.21 8.86
CA TYR A 486 -17.45 -14.07 8.18
C TYR A 486 -17.51 -14.88 6.87
N ILE A 487 -16.46 -14.79 6.03
CA ILE A 487 -16.38 -15.54 4.77
C ILE A 487 -16.28 -17.05 5.06
N ASN A 488 -15.49 -17.47 6.04
CA ASN A 488 -15.34 -18.87 6.42
C ASN A 488 -16.65 -19.47 6.96
N ASP A 489 -17.49 -18.68 7.63
CA ASP A 489 -18.86 -19.04 8.03
C ASP A 489 -19.87 -18.91 6.87
N LYS A 490 -19.39 -18.65 5.66
CA LYS A 490 -20.20 -18.49 4.44
C LYS A 490 -21.21 -17.34 4.49
N GLY A 491 -20.88 -16.28 5.22
CA GLY A 491 -21.74 -15.09 5.34
C GLY A 491 -22.99 -15.27 6.22
N LYS A 492 -23.03 -16.30 7.07
CA LYS A 492 -24.24 -16.61 7.88
C LYS A 492 -24.42 -15.70 9.08
N ARG A 493 -23.34 -15.30 9.72
CA ARG A 493 -23.36 -14.43 10.91
C ARG A 493 -22.68 -13.13 10.61
N SER A 494 -23.37 -12.01 10.83
CA SER A 494 -22.85 -10.66 10.62
C SER A 494 -21.53 -10.43 11.39
N ILE A 495 -20.70 -9.53 10.86
CA ILE A 495 -19.52 -9.03 11.58
C ILE A 495 -20.02 -8.01 12.60
N GLU A 496 -19.77 -8.25 13.88
CA GLU A 496 -20.26 -7.41 14.98
C GLU A 496 -19.20 -6.40 15.41
N PHE A 497 -19.59 -5.13 15.46
CA PHE A 497 -18.77 -4.04 15.99
C PHE A 497 -19.45 -3.40 17.21
N THR A 498 -18.67 -3.18 18.26
CA THR A 498 -19.11 -2.41 19.42
C THR A 498 -19.02 -0.91 19.15
N MET A 499 -19.67 -0.08 19.98
CA MET A 499 -19.53 1.38 19.93
C MET A 499 -18.06 1.86 20.06
N GLN A 500 -17.19 1.04 20.65
CA GLN A 500 -15.77 1.35 20.82
C GLN A 500 -14.91 0.98 19.60
N THR A 501 -15.21 -0.14 18.93
CA THR A 501 -14.43 -0.64 17.79
C THR A 501 -14.92 -0.05 16.46
N PHE A 502 -16.20 0.26 16.35
CA PHE A 502 -16.80 0.79 15.13
C PHE A 502 -16.20 2.12 14.62
N PRO A 503 -15.78 3.08 15.46
CA PRO A 503 -15.17 4.32 14.97
C PRO A 503 -13.94 4.11 14.10
N THR A 504 -13.08 3.16 14.43
CA THR A 504 -11.91 2.83 13.61
C THR A 504 -12.34 2.30 12.24
N PHE A 505 -13.32 1.40 12.21
CA PHE A 505 -13.90 0.89 10.97
C PHE A 505 -14.53 2.02 10.14
N LEU A 506 -15.36 2.86 10.76
CA LEU A 506 -16.05 3.97 10.08
C LEU A 506 -15.09 5.03 9.50
N LEU A 507 -14.06 5.41 10.26
CA LEU A 507 -13.22 6.56 9.93
C LEU A 507 -11.95 6.21 9.16
N GLN A 508 -11.47 4.99 9.26
CA GLN A 508 -10.22 4.54 8.61
C GLN A 508 -10.46 3.48 7.54
N VAL A 509 -11.27 2.46 7.85
CA VAL A 509 -11.45 1.31 6.96
C VAL A 509 -12.44 1.63 5.83
N ILE A 510 -13.60 2.21 6.13
CA ILE A 510 -14.60 2.54 5.09
C ILE A 510 -14.04 3.47 4.01
N PRO A 511 -13.30 4.56 4.32
CA PRO A 511 -12.67 5.36 3.27
C PRO A 511 -11.71 4.55 2.39
N ALA A 512 -10.90 3.67 2.99
CA ALA A 512 -10.00 2.79 2.25
C ALA A 512 -10.77 1.80 1.34
N MET A 513 -11.84 1.18 1.84
CA MET A 513 -12.70 0.29 1.06
C MET A 513 -13.35 1.01 -0.14
N ARG A 514 -13.83 2.23 0.07
CA ARG A 514 -14.41 3.05 -1.01
C ARG A 514 -13.41 3.36 -2.12
N LEU A 515 -12.14 3.60 -1.76
CA LEU A 515 -11.07 3.75 -2.75
C LEU A 515 -10.86 2.49 -3.59
N LEU A 516 -11.08 1.30 -3.02
CA LEU A 516 -11.06 0.03 -3.74
C LEU A 516 -12.35 -0.27 -4.52
N GLY A 517 -13.27 0.69 -4.63
CA GLY A 517 -14.52 0.54 -5.38
C GLY A 517 -15.58 -0.28 -4.66
N VAL A 518 -15.43 -0.48 -3.36
CA VAL A 518 -16.42 -1.19 -2.53
C VAL A 518 -17.52 -0.23 -2.12
N ASN A 519 -18.77 -0.61 -2.35
CA ASN A 519 -19.92 0.15 -1.87
C ASN A 519 -20.11 -0.07 -0.37
N VAL A 520 -20.51 1.00 0.32
CA VAL A 520 -20.88 0.92 1.75
C VAL A 520 -22.20 1.65 1.95
N ILE A 521 -23.20 0.89 2.32
CA ILE A 521 -24.53 1.39 2.68
C ILE A 521 -24.63 1.41 4.21
N MET A 522 -24.98 2.57 4.76
CA MET A 522 -25.04 2.77 6.20
C MET A 522 -26.25 3.63 6.57
N PRO A 523 -26.73 3.56 7.82
CA PRO A 523 -27.80 4.41 8.33
C PRO A 523 -27.50 5.90 8.13
N LYS A 524 -28.52 6.69 7.81
CA LYS A 524 -28.39 8.16 7.61
C LYS A 524 -27.74 8.87 8.78
N ALA A 525 -28.01 8.42 10.00
CA ALA A 525 -27.41 8.97 11.21
C ALA A 525 -25.88 8.90 11.26
N LEU A 526 -25.26 7.89 10.58
CA LEU A 526 -23.81 7.75 10.45
C LEU A 526 -23.22 8.58 9.31
N GLN A 527 -24.01 8.90 8.29
CA GLN A 527 -23.55 9.70 7.15
C GLN A 527 -23.25 11.15 7.55
N THR A 528 -23.94 11.66 8.58
CA THR A 528 -23.77 13.02 9.12
C THR A 528 -23.11 12.98 10.50
N LEU A 529 -21.86 12.48 10.54
CA LEU A 529 -21.12 12.39 11.78
C LEU A 529 -20.75 13.79 12.29
N ILE A 530 -21.19 14.12 13.49
CA ILE A 530 -20.94 15.41 14.12
C ILE A 530 -19.63 15.35 14.91
N ARG A 531 -18.76 16.36 14.71
CA ARG A 531 -17.61 16.61 15.58
C ARG A 531 -17.93 17.82 16.45
N PRO A 532 -17.84 17.73 17.79
CA PRO A 532 -18.05 18.86 18.66
C PRO A 532 -17.07 19.99 18.38
N GLN A 533 -17.56 21.23 18.40
CA GLN A 533 -16.76 22.44 18.21
C GLN A 533 -16.93 23.39 19.38
N ILE A 534 -15.85 24.07 19.73
CA ILE A 534 -15.93 25.13 20.75
C ILE A 534 -16.60 26.35 20.14
N SER A 535 -17.59 26.85 20.82
CA SER A 535 -18.30 28.09 20.48
C SER A 535 -18.27 29.06 21.64
N VAL A 536 -18.21 30.35 21.35
CA VAL A 536 -18.24 31.42 22.36
C VAL A 536 -19.50 32.19 22.19
N LYS A 537 -20.32 32.20 23.21
CA LYS A 537 -21.50 33.06 23.25
C LYS A 537 -21.15 34.40 23.90
N LEU A 538 -21.20 35.47 23.11
CA LEU A 538 -21.00 36.83 23.59
C LEU A 538 -22.32 37.37 24.10
N LYS A 539 -22.38 37.73 25.37
CA LYS A 539 -23.48 38.53 25.93
C LYS A 539 -23.01 39.94 26.19
N SER A 540 -23.69 40.91 25.63
CA SER A 540 -23.49 42.31 25.96
C SER A 540 -24.05 42.56 27.37
N LYS A 541 -23.22 43.02 28.30
CA LYS A 541 -23.69 43.59 29.56
C LYS A 541 -24.27 44.98 29.27
N GLY A 542 -25.57 45.01 29.05
CA GLY A 542 -26.28 46.30 28.96
C GLY A 542 -26.16 47.02 30.28
N LYS A 543 -25.39 48.12 30.31
CA LYS A 543 -25.47 49.14 31.33
C LYS A 543 -25.20 50.50 30.74
N ASP A 544 -26.16 51.40 30.98
CA ASP A 544 -25.95 52.82 30.86
C ASP A 544 -24.82 53.25 31.80
N SER A 545 -23.65 53.57 31.27
CA SER A 545 -22.64 54.29 32.03
C SER A 545 -21.76 55.13 31.13
N ASN A 546 -21.79 56.43 31.37
CA ASN A 546 -20.88 57.42 30.84
C ASN A 546 -19.45 57.14 31.44
N GLY A 547 -18.58 56.44 30.76
CA GLY A 547 -17.20 56.23 31.17
C GLY A 547 -16.42 55.37 30.17
N PHE A 548 -15.13 55.59 30.02
CA PHE A 548 -14.22 54.79 29.22
C PHE A 548 -14.14 53.38 29.80
N LEU A 549 -14.88 52.41 29.21
CA LEU A 549 -14.82 51.01 29.55
C LEU A 549 -13.95 50.28 28.53
N SER A 550 -13.09 49.38 29.01
CA SER A 550 -12.34 48.48 28.12
C SER A 550 -13.30 47.49 27.47
N MET A 551 -12.95 46.97 26.29
CA MET A 551 -13.77 46.00 25.55
C MET A 551 -14.04 44.71 26.35
N GLY A 552 -13.18 44.40 27.35
CA GLY A 552 -13.33 43.27 28.27
C GLY A 552 -14.41 43.48 29.35
N ASP A 553 -14.73 44.76 29.67
CA ASP A 553 -15.76 45.11 30.68
C ASP A 553 -17.18 45.07 30.12
N LEU A 554 -17.33 45.05 28.79
CA LEU A 554 -18.61 45.09 28.07
C LEU A 554 -19.14 43.72 27.65
N LEU A 555 -18.33 42.66 27.70
CA LEU A 555 -18.67 41.34 27.17
C LEU A 555 -18.47 40.26 28.24
N ASP A 556 -19.50 39.46 28.46
CA ASP A 556 -19.40 38.20 29.20
C ASP A 556 -19.19 37.07 28.22
N PHE A 557 -18.07 36.34 28.39
CA PHE A 557 -17.71 35.18 27.57
C PHE A 557 -18.25 33.94 28.25
N ASN A 558 -19.16 33.23 27.57
CA ASN A 558 -19.62 31.94 28.05
C ASN A 558 -19.26 30.88 27.03
N TRP A 559 -18.38 29.98 27.42
CA TRP A 559 -17.96 28.85 26.60
C TRP A 559 -19.11 27.85 26.45
N GLN A 560 -19.38 27.42 25.22
CA GLN A 560 -20.34 26.38 24.91
C GLN A 560 -19.70 25.39 23.92
N VAL A 561 -20.11 24.13 23.97
CA VAL A 561 -19.75 23.13 23.00
C VAL A 561 -20.88 22.99 21.98
N ALA A 562 -20.60 23.32 20.74
CA ALA A 562 -21.53 23.11 19.65
C ALA A 562 -21.50 21.65 19.21
N VAL A 563 -22.62 20.96 19.30
CA VAL A 563 -22.83 19.58 18.83
C VAL A 563 -23.91 19.65 17.75
N GLY A 564 -23.50 19.79 16.50
CA GLY A 564 -24.39 20.14 15.41
C GLY A 564 -25.04 21.51 15.63
N ASN A 565 -26.36 21.54 15.66
CA ASN A 565 -27.15 22.75 15.90
C ASN A 565 -27.49 22.97 17.39
N VAL A 566 -26.94 22.16 18.29
CA VAL A 566 -27.21 22.24 19.74
C VAL A 566 -25.98 22.77 20.45
N PHE A 567 -26.18 23.74 21.33
CA PHE A 567 -25.14 24.30 22.18
C PHE A 567 -25.31 23.75 23.59
N LEU A 568 -24.30 23.03 24.08
CA LEU A 568 -24.24 22.44 25.40
C LEU A 568 -23.32 23.25 26.31
N SER A 569 -23.66 23.36 27.61
CA SER A 569 -22.70 23.85 28.59
C SER A 569 -21.56 22.84 28.77
N PRO A 570 -20.39 23.25 29.29
CA PRO A 570 -19.31 22.32 29.61
C PRO A 570 -19.76 21.12 30.47
N GLU A 571 -20.60 21.38 31.49
CA GLU A 571 -21.10 20.34 32.40
C GLU A 571 -22.12 19.41 31.72
N GLU A 572 -22.93 19.92 30.80
CA GLU A 572 -23.85 19.09 30.00
C GLU A 572 -23.09 18.21 29.00
N PHE A 573 -22.01 18.75 28.43
CA PHE A 573 -21.18 18.02 27.52
C PHE A 573 -20.38 16.93 28.25
N ASP A 574 -19.79 17.20 29.42
CA ASP A 574 -19.11 16.22 30.26
C ASP A 574 -20.04 15.09 30.71
N ARG A 575 -21.29 15.39 31.03
CA ARG A 575 -22.32 14.38 31.34
C ARG A 575 -22.65 13.52 30.12
N LEU A 576 -22.70 14.11 28.94
CA LEU A 576 -22.92 13.38 27.68
C LEU A 576 -21.79 12.39 27.41
N LEU A 577 -20.54 12.78 27.68
CA LEU A 577 -19.36 11.96 27.43
C LEU A 577 -19.18 10.80 28.41
N GLY A 578 -19.65 10.96 29.67
CA GLY A 578 -19.63 9.90 30.69
C GLY A 578 -18.29 9.18 30.84
N HIS A 579 -17.14 9.83 30.59
CA HIS A 579 -15.78 9.29 30.55
C HIS A 579 -15.44 8.39 29.37
N ALA A 580 -16.23 8.33 28.29
CA ALA A 580 -15.95 7.53 27.11
C ALA A 580 -15.51 8.40 25.92
N SER A 581 -14.34 8.13 25.36
CA SER A 581 -13.96 8.55 24.00
C SER A 581 -14.60 7.59 23.00
N GLY A 582 -14.97 8.09 21.82
CA GLY A 582 -15.49 7.26 20.74
C GLY A 582 -16.79 7.78 20.14
N LEU A 583 -17.62 6.85 19.64
CA LEU A 583 -18.89 7.14 19.01
C LEU A 583 -20.02 7.16 20.06
N LEU A 584 -20.72 8.27 20.12
CA LEU A 584 -21.82 8.49 21.06
C LEU A 584 -23.10 8.81 20.30
N ARG A 585 -24.24 8.26 20.73
CA ARG A 585 -25.55 8.64 20.20
C ARG A 585 -26.09 9.84 20.94
N PHE A 586 -26.29 10.93 20.21
CA PHE A 586 -26.91 12.15 20.75
C PHE A 586 -28.16 12.48 19.95
N LYS A 587 -29.32 12.30 20.56
CA LYS A 587 -30.65 12.39 19.91
C LYS A 587 -30.72 11.34 18.76
N GLU A 588 -30.91 11.79 17.52
CA GLU A 588 -30.97 10.92 16.34
C GLU A 588 -29.68 10.92 15.50
N GLN A 589 -28.58 11.44 16.06
CA GLN A 589 -27.31 11.61 15.34
C GLN A 589 -26.17 10.99 16.14
N TYR A 590 -25.09 10.67 15.45
CA TYR A 590 -23.86 10.19 16.08
C TYR A 590 -22.84 11.31 16.20
N VAL A 591 -22.21 11.38 17.37
CA VAL A 591 -21.16 12.33 17.71
C VAL A 591 -19.87 11.53 17.93
N TYR A 592 -18.81 11.93 17.26
CA TYR A 592 -17.49 11.32 17.46
C TYR A 592 -16.56 12.27 18.20
N VAL A 593 -15.98 11.78 19.29
CA VAL A 593 -15.01 12.52 20.10
C VAL A 593 -13.75 11.68 20.24
N ASP A 594 -12.65 12.12 19.62
CA ASP A 594 -11.34 11.49 19.78
C ASP A 594 -10.62 12.01 21.04
N GLU A 595 -9.62 11.25 21.53
CA GLU A 595 -8.83 11.64 22.71
C GLU A 595 -8.14 12.99 22.56
N ALA A 596 -7.65 13.32 21.34
CA ALA A 596 -6.98 14.57 21.06
C ALA A 596 -7.95 15.74 21.05
N GLY A 597 -9.15 15.56 20.48
CA GLY A 597 -10.27 16.51 20.53
C GLY A 597 -10.74 16.73 21.96
N MET A 598 -10.87 15.65 22.74
CA MET A 598 -11.21 15.71 24.16
C MET A 598 -10.20 16.55 24.96
N SER A 599 -8.91 16.26 24.81
CA SER A 599 -7.84 16.98 25.50
C SER A 599 -7.81 18.47 25.14
N LYS A 600 -8.10 18.83 23.88
CA LYS A 600 -8.20 20.23 23.44
C LYS A 600 -9.43 20.92 24.01
N LEU A 601 -10.58 20.25 23.98
CA LEU A 601 -11.83 20.78 24.56
C LEU A 601 -11.68 21.03 26.06
N GLN A 602 -11.13 20.07 26.81
CA GLN A 602 -10.89 20.21 28.24
C GLN A 602 -9.88 21.32 28.59
N LYS A 603 -8.81 21.47 27.81
CA LYS A 603 -7.83 22.56 28.01
C LYS A 603 -8.46 23.94 27.84
N VAL A 604 -9.35 24.09 26.86
CA VAL A 604 -10.00 25.39 26.60
C VAL A 604 -11.14 25.65 27.61
N LEU A 605 -11.89 24.62 27.98
CA LEU A 605 -12.98 24.73 28.96
C LEU A 605 -12.47 25.00 30.38
N ASN A 606 -11.26 24.49 30.72
CA ASN A 606 -10.62 24.70 32.01
C ASN A 606 -9.61 25.87 32.02
N ALA A 607 -9.50 26.60 30.90
CA ALA A 607 -8.69 27.81 30.87
C ALA A 607 -9.36 28.92 31.70
N PRO A 608 -8.64 29.63 32.62
CA PRO A 608 -9.18 30.63 33.53
C PRO A 608 -9.74 31.85 32.79
#